data_7bffaf7d3fdefd373bd1c306a16a9c62
#
_entry.id   7bffaf7d3fdefd373bd1c306a16a9c62
#
_cell.length_a   1.000
_cell.length_b   1.000
_cell.length_c   1.000
_cell.angle_alpha   90.00
_cell.angle_beta   90.00
_cell.angle_gamma   90.00
#
_symmetry.space_group_name_H-M   'P 1'
#
loop_
_entity.id
_entity.type
_entity.pdbx_description
1 polymer ?
#
loop_
_entity_poly.entity_id
_entity_poly.type
_entity_poly.pdbx_seq_one_letter_code
_entity_poly.pdbx_strand_id
1 'polypeptide(L)'
;VDIYHVWCDLKLGMGDMDFASNIATFLGRLRDQGKITGWRITRRKLGLGQAGLGEFHIMIETEDLAQLDAAFQHVATRTGEVEQQHFAVNCMATNLRFALYRDFPDPGRKTGEERF
;
A
#
# COMPACT_ATOMS: atom_id res chain seq x y z
N VAL A 1 6.15 11.28 7.82
CA VAL A 1 5.87 10.19 6.87
C VAL A 1 4.45 9.71 7.08
N ASP A 2 3.72 9.62 5.99
CA ASP A 2 2.39 9.00 5.97
C ASP A 2 2.50 7.61 5.37
N ILE A 3 1.77 6.66 5.94
CA ILE A 3 1.84 5.26 5.55
C ILE A 3 0.45 4.80 5.16
N TYR A 4 0.30 4.41 3.90
CA TYR A 4 -0.93 3.83 3.39
C TYR A 4 -0.84 2.31 3.50
N HIS A 5 -1.76 1.73 4.27
CA HIS A 5 -1.80 0.30 4.54
C HIS A 5 -2.85 -0.39 3.69
N VAL A 6 -2.49 -1.52 3.13
CA VAL A 6 -3.41 -2.40 2.41
C VAL A 6 -3.26 -3.81 2.98
N TRP A 7 -4.36 -4.41 3.40
CA TRP A 7 -4.42 -5.83 3.74
C TRP A 7 -5.24 -6.55 2.68
N CYS A 8 -4.81 -7.75 2.33
CA CYS A 8 -5.56 -8.56 1.36
C CYS A 8 -5.25 -10.04 1.52
N ASP A 9 -6.12 -10.84 0.93
CA ASP A 9 -5.88 -12.26 0.67
C ASP A 9 -5.67 -12.45 -0.83
N LEU A 10 -5.06 -13.58 -1.22
CA LEU A 10 -4.98 -13.95 -2.63
C LEU A 10 -6.25 -14.71 -3.03
N LYS A 11 -6.72 -14.44 -4.23
CA LYS A 11 -7.77 -15.25 -4.85
C LYS A 11 -7.27 -16.67 -5.04
N LEU A 12 -8.20 -17.61 -5.02
CA LEU A 12 -7.91 -19.02 -5.22
C LEU A 12 -7.12 -19.25 -6.51
N GLY A 13 -6.05 -20.02 -6.42
CA GLY A 13 -5.21 -20.37 -7.57
C GLY A 13 -4.11 -19.35 -7.89
N MET A 14 -4.05 -18.22 -7.18
CA MET A 14 -3.01 -17.22 -7.39
C MET A 14 -1.76 -17.55 -6.60
N GLY A 15 -0.59 -17.47 -7.23
CA GLY A 15 0.69 -17.76 -6.60
C GLY A 15 1.21 -16.60 -5.76
N ASP A 16 1.74 -16.91 -4.57
CA ASP A 16 2.25 -15.90 -3.64
C ASP A 16 3.50 -15.18 -4.19
N MET A 17 4.40 -15.91 -4.83
CA MET A 17 5.59 -15.32 -5.42
C MET A 17 5.26 -14.44 -6.63
N ASP A 18 4.27 -14.83 -7.43
CA ASP A 18 3.79 -13.99 -8.54
C ASP A 18 3.18 -12.70 -8.02
N PHE A 19 2.43 -12.78 -6.94
CA PHE A 19 1.86 -11.60 -6.30
C PHE A 19 2.96 -10.65 -5.80
N ALA A 20 3.96 -11.17 -5.10
CA ALA A 20 5.08 -10.37 -4.62
C ALA A 20 5.85 -9.71 -5.78
N SER A 21 6.06 -10.44 -6.86
CA SER A 21 6.72 -9.94 -8.06
C SER A 21 5.93 -8.81 -8.73
N ASN A 22 4.62 -8.98 -8.85
CA ASN A 22 3.75 -7.96 -9.46
C ASN A 22 3.69 -6.70 -8.59
N ILE A 23 3.66 -6.85 -7.26
CA ILE A 23 3.73 -5.71 -6.34
C ILE A 23 5.07 -4.98 -6.51
N ALA A 24 6.17 -5.69 -6.55
CA ALA A 24 7.50 -5.09 -6.72
C ALA A 24 7.59 -4.30 -8.04
N THR A 25 7.01 -4.82 -9.10
CA THR A 25 6.98 -4.13 -10.39
C THR A 25 6.14 -2.85 -10.32
N PHE A 26 4.95 -2.93 -9.76
CA PHE A 26 4.03 -1.79 -9.67
C PHE A 26 4.55 -0.70 -8.73
N LEU A 27 4.83 -1.05 -7.49
CA LEU A 27 5.26 -0.09 -6.48
C LEU A 27 6.69 0.38 -6.70
N GLY A 28 7.55 -0.49 -7.21
CA GLY A 28 8.91 -0.11 -7.59
C GLY A 28 8.91 0.96 -8.66
N ARG A 29 8.02 0.86 -9.65
CA ARG A 29 7.86 1.89 -10.68
C ARG A 29 7.38 3.21 -10.08
N LEU A 30 6.38 3.18 -9.22
CA LEU A 30 5.89 4.40 -8.57
C LEU A 30 6.99 5.07 -7.74
N ARG A 31 7.80 4.29 -7.05
CA ARG A 31 8.95 4.81 -6.31
C ARG A 31 9.97 5.47 -7.24
N ASP A 32 10.32 4.80 -8.33
CA ASP A 32 11.30 5.31 -9.29
C ASP A 32 10.82 6.59 -9.97
N GLN A 33 9.52 6.77 -10.10
CA GLN A 33 8.89 7.98 -10.62
C GLN A 33 8.68 9.07 -9.55
N GLY A 34 9.10 8.85 -8.32
CA GLY A 34 8.90 9.80 -7.22
C GLY A 34 7.47 9.92 -6.72
N LYS A 35 6.59 8.98 -7.08
CA LYS A 35 5.19 9.00 -6.65
C LYS A 35 5.00 8.49 -5.22
N ILE A 36 5.89 7.65 -4.76
CA ILE A 36 5.96 7.17 -3.38
C ILE A 36 7.42 7.20 -2.92
N THR A 37 7.64 7.15 -1.62
CA THR A 37 8.99 7.13 -1.04
C THR A 37 9.54 5.72 -0.93
N GLY A 38 8.69 4.77 -0.55
CA GLY A 38 9.07 3.39 -0.40
C GLY A 38 7.86 2.50 -0.17
N TRP A 39 8.11 1.20 -0.07
CA TRP A 39 7.05 0.24 0.20
C TRP A 39 7.61 -1.02 0.85
N ARG A 40 6.72 -1.79 1.46
CA ARG A 40 7.05 -3.05 2.09
C ARG A 40 5.87 -3.99 2.00
N ILE A 41 6.13 -5.27 1.78
CA ILE A 41 5.12 -6.31 1.84
C ILE A 41 5.47 -7.28 2.96
N THR A 42 4.48 -7.65 3.76
CA THR A 42 4.62 -8.65 4.82
C THR A 42 3.50 -9.67 4.71
N ARG A 43 3.73 -10.83 5.31
CA ARG A 43 2.77 -11.92 5.34
C ARG A 43 2.53 -12.33 6.79
N ARG A 44 1.28 -12.62 7.15
CA ARG A 44 0.94 -13.15 8.47
C ARG A 44 1.82 -14.34 8.80
N LYS A 45 2.31 -14.39 10.02
CA LYS A 45 3.18 -15.45 10.50
C LYS A 45 2.48 -16.23 11.61
N LEU A 46 2.61 -17.54 11.59
CA LEU A 46 2.09 -18.45 12.64
C LEU A 46 0.59 -18.30 12.90
N GLY A 47 -0.18 -17.82 11.92
CA GLY A 47 -1.61 -17.58 12.10
C GLY A 47 -1.95 -16.40 13.00
N LEU A 48 -0.98 -15.62 13.43
CA LEU A 48 -1.18 -14.50 14.34
C LEU A 48 -1.58 -13.24 13.55
N GLY A 49 -2.84 -12.90 13.58
CA GLY A 49 -3.36 -11.73 12.90
C GLY A 49 -4.70 -11.30 13.45
N GLN A 50 -5.07 -10.07 13.16
CA GLN A 50 -6.35 -9.51 13.56
C GLN A 50 -7.47 -10.10 12.70
N ALA A 51 -8.59 -10.44 13.33
CA ALA A 51 -9.77 -10.95 12.63
C ALA A 51 -10.22 -9.95 11.55
N GLY A 52 -10.56 -10.46 10.37
CA GLY A 52 -11.02 -9.65 9.24
C GLY A 52 -9.92 -9.04 8.38
N LEU A 53 -8.67 -9.02 8.84
CA LEU A 53 -7.54 -8.59 8.03
C LEU A 53 -6.96 -9.77 7.25
N GLY A 54 -6.59 -9.51 6.00
CA GLY A 54 -6.01 -10.52 5.13
C GLY A 54 -4.62 -10.95 5.54
N GLU A 55 -4.15 -12.02 4.88
CA GLU A 55 -2.85 -12.62 5.13
C GLU A 55 -1.68 -11.70 4.78
N PHE A 56 -1.83 -10.91 3.70
CA PHE A 56 -0.78 -10.01 3.24
C PHE A 56 -1.06 -8.59 3.70
N HIS A 57 0.02 -7.91 4.07
CA HIS A 57 -0.03 -6.52 4.49
C HIS A 57 1.03 -5.73 3.72
N ILE A 58 0.56 -4.75 2.96
CA ILE A 58 1.41 -3.89 2.16
C ILE A 58 1.41 -2.50 2.79
N MET A 59 2.59 -1.94 2.99
CA MET A 59 2.77 -0.60 3.55
C MET A 59 3.43 0.26 2.49
N ILE A 60 2.79 1.37 2.15
CA ILE A 60 3.27 2.29 1.12
C ILE A 60 3.57 3.62 1.80
N GLU A 61 4.83 4.04 1.76
CA GLU A 61 5.29 5.24 2.43
C GLU A 61 5.31 6.42 1.48
N THR A 62 4.83 7.57 1.98
CA THR A 62 4.95 8.86 1.32
C THR A 62 5.46 9.89 2.32
N GLU A 63 6.06 10.96 1.82
CA GLU A 63 6.55 12.03 2.70
C GLU A 63 5.40 12.81 3.32
N ASP A 64 4.31 13.00 2.56
CA ASP A 64 3.15 13.77 2.97
C ASP A 64 1.90 13.34 2.20
N LEU A 65 0.76 13.92 2.58
CA LEU A 65 -0.52 13.63 1.93
C LEU A 65 -0.57 14.14 0.49
N ALA A 66 0.16 15.21 0.18
CA ALA A 66 0.20 15.74 -1.18
C ALA A 66 0.84 14.72 -2.14
N GLN A 67 1.92 14.08 -1.73
CA GLN A 67 2.54 13.01 -2.51
C GLN A 67 1.60 11.82 -2.67
N LEU A 68 0.94 11.41 -1.60
CA LEU A 68 -0.01 10.31 -1.64
C LEU A 68 -1.18 10.61 -2.59
N ASP A 69 -1.74 11.81 -2.52
CA ASP A 69 -2.82 12.24 -3.41
C ASP A 69 -2.38 12.21 -4.88
N ALA A 70 -1.19 12.71 -5.17
CA ALA A 70 -0.63 12.67 -6.52
C ALA A 70 -0.45 11.24 -7.03
N ALA A 71 -0.03 10.32 -6.16
CA ALA A 71 0.09 8.90 -6.50
C ALA A 71 -1.27 8.30 -6.85
N PHE A 72 -2.29 8.57 -6.04
CA PHE A 72 -3.66 8.13 -6.32
C PHE A 72 -4.18 8.67 -7.64
N GLN A 73 -3.97 9.95 -7.91
CA GLN A 73 -4.40 10.56 -9.17
C GLN A 73 -3.70 9.92 -10.37
N HIS A 74 -2.42 9.62 -10.25
CA HIS A 74 -1.65 8.97 -11.31
C HIS A 74 -2.20 7.58 -11.62
N VAL A 75 -2.45 6.77 -10.60
CA VAL A 75 -3.02 5.43 -10.77
C VAL A 75 -4.46 5.50 -11.28
N ALA A 76 -5.22 6.49 -10.83
CA ALA A 76 -6.62 6.67 -11.24
C ALA A 76 -6.79 7.06 -12.71
N THR A 77 -5.74 7.48 -13.40
CA THR A 77 -5.81 7.72 -14.86
C THR A 77 -6.19 6.48 -15.65
N ARG A 78 -5.88 5.30 -15.10
CA ARG A 78 -6.17 3.99 -15.70
C ARG A 78 -5.67 3.87 -17.14
N THR A 79 -4.48 4.41 -17.39
CA THR A 79 -3.87 4.43 -18.72
C THR A 79 -2.45 3.90 -18.69
N GLY A 80 -2.01 3.33 -19.83
CA GLY A 80 -0.63 2.93 -20.06
C GLY A 80 -0.14 1.80 -19.15
N GLU A 81 1.16 1.80 -18.93
CA GLU A 81 1.84 0.77 -18.12
C GLU A 81 1.41 0.76 -16.67
N VAL A 82 1.11 1.93 -16.08
CA VAL A 82 0.69 2.00 -14.68
C VAL A 82 -0.61 1.23 -14.48
N GLU A 83 -1.55 1.31 -15.41
CA GLU A 83 -2.80 0.54 -15.33
C GLU A 83 -2.55 -0.95 -15.48
N GLN A 84 -1.70 -1.35 -16.41
CA GLN A 84 -1.36 -2.76 -16.59
C GLN A 84 -0.75 -3.35 -15.34
N GLN A 85 0.18 -2.64 -14.70
CA GLN A 85 0.85 -3.09 -13.49
C GLN A 85 -0.08 -3.09 -12.29
N HIS A 86 -0.93 -2.08 -12.15
CA HIS A 86 -1.95 -2.01 -11.10
C HIS A 86 -2.95 -3.14 -11.24
N PHE A 87 -3.44 -3.39 -12.45
CA PHE A 87 -4.38 -4.48 -12.72
C PHE A 87 -3.75 -5.84 -12.42
N ALA A 88 -2.48 -6.04 -12.76
CA ALA A 88 -1.77 -7.30 -12.50
C ALA A 88 -1.73 -7.64 -11.00
N VAL A 89 -1.63 -6.62 -10.13
CA VAL A 89 -1.73 -6.79 -8.68
C VAL A 89 -3.18 -6.97 -8.25
N ASN A 90 -4.04 -6.04 -8.65
CA ASN A 90 -5.39 -5.94 -8.14
C ASN A 90 -6.26 -7.15 -8.50
N CYS A 91 -6.04 -7.75 -9.67
CA CYS A 91 -6.80 -8.93 -10.10
C CYS A 91 -6.50 -10.19 -9.27
N MET A 92 -5.38 -10.22 -8.55
CA MET A 92 -4.98 -11.34 -7.70
C MET A 92 -5.53 -11.25 -6.28
N ALA A 93 -5.97 -10.07 -5.85
CA ALA A 93 -6.30 -9.77 -4.46
C ALA A 93 -7.80 -9.80 -4.20
N THR A 94 -8.14 -10.20 -2.97
CA THR A 94 -9.51 -10.17 -2.44
C THR A 94 -9.47 -9.78 -0.97
N ASN A 95 -10.63 -9.53 -0.36
CA ASN A 95 -10.75 -9.12 1.05
C ASN A 95 -9.86 -7.91 1.37
N LEU A 96 -9.96 -6.88 0.54
CA LEU A 96 -9.16 -5.68 0.68
C LEU A 96 -9.63 -4.84 1.86
N ARG A 97 -8.67 -4.40 2.69
CA ARG A 97 -8.86 -3.45 3.78
C ARG A 97 -7.78 -2.39 3.71
N PHE A 98 -8.12 -1.17 4.07
CA PHE A 98 -7.23 -0.02 3.93
C PHE A 98 -7.17 0.78 5.22
N ALA A 99 -6.02 1.41 5.45
CA ALA A 99 -5.86 2.36 6.55
C ALA A 99 -4.79 3.38 6.19
N LEU A 100 -4.86 4.54 6.82
CA LEU A 100 -3.86 5.57 6.68
C LEU A 100 -3.33 5.93 8.07
N TYR A 101 -2.04 5.80 8.24
CA TYR A 101 -1.33 6.12 9.48
C TYR A 101 -0.21 7.10 9.16
N ARG A 102 0.22 7.83 10.16
CA ARG A 102 1.42 8.66 10.03
C ARG A 102 2.26 8.54 11.29
N ASP A 103 3.50 8.95 11.17
CA ASP A 103 4.42 8.92 12.30
C ASP A 103 3.89 9.79 13.45
N PHE A 104 4.14 9.35 14.66
CA PHE A 104 3.78 10.05 15.87
C PHE A 104 5.01 10.22 16.75
N PRO A 105 5.22 11.40 17.34
CA PRO A 105 4.40 12.61 17.23
C PRO A 105 4.64 13.37 15.92
N ASP A 106 3.65 14.13 15.49
CA ASP A 106 3.79 14.97 14.29
C ASP A 106 4.77 16.11 14.54
N PRO A 107 5.52 16.52 13.50
CA PRO A 107 6.38 17.70 13.59
C PRO A 107 5.58 18.94 14.02
N GLY A 108 6.10 19.70 14.94
CA GLY A 108 5.46 20.91 15.43
C GLY A 108 4.29 20.69 16.38
N ARG A 109 3.95 19.44 16.67
CA ARG A 109 2.89 19.13 17.62
C ARG A 109 3.23 19.63 19.02
N LYS A 110 2.24 20.22 19.68
CA LYS A 110 2.31 20.55 21.10
C LYS A 110 1.58 19.48 21.90
N THR A 111 2.02 19.28 23.13
CA THR A 111 1.49 18.26 24.02
C THR A 111 -0.02 18.30 24.08
N GLY A 112 -0.66 17.17 23.81
CA GLY A 112 -2.08 16.99 23.97
C GLY A 112 -2.98 17.68 22.95
N GLU A 113 -2.40 18.29 21.92
CA GLU A 113 -3.16 19.13 21.00
C GLU A 113 -3.65 18.41 19.75
N GLU A 114 -3.20 17.21 19.49
CA GLU A 114 -3.58 16.50 18.29
C GLU A 114 -5.03 16.06 18.31
N ARG A 115 -5.72 16.32 17.21
CA ARG A 115 -7.13 16.01 17.03
C ARG A 115 -7.43 15.59 15.62
N PHE A 116 -8.06 14.53 15.45
CA PHE A 116 -8.87 14.12 14.30
C PHE A 116 -9.41 12.76 14.34
#